data_a5bd6833ba1991582730644b2a544cf8
#
_entry.id   a5bd6833ba1991582730644b2a544cf8
#
_cell.length_a   1.000
_cell.length_b   1.000
_cell.length_c   1.000
_cell.angle_alpha   90.00
_cell.angle_beta   90.00
_cell.angle_gamma   90.00
#
_symmetry.space_group_name_H-M   'P 1'
#
loop_
_entity.id
_entity.type
_entity.pdbx_description
1 polymer ?
#
loop_
_entity_poly.entity_id
_entity_poly.type
_entity_poly.pdbx_seq_one_letter_code
_entity_poly.pdbx_strand_id
1 'polypeptide(L)'
;MKCYAKFSCDNMQAISDGIYNFLETETQLIGTKQLGWHFVDCNALLNHVPELLVFFKKHKLMTRHAAITVVETDNDLLRHIDELPVIAKMNMPVRNTHGWANRWYVGDTMVAEILDLDCPIVFNSQIEHSVERTTADTFPRLVASFTFHNEPMHLLK
;
A
#
# COMPACT_ATOMS: atom_id res chain seq x y z
N MET A 1 17.83 10.21 4.36
CA MET A 1 16.75 9.65 3.50
C MET A 1 15.53 9.43 4.38
N LYS A 2 14.37 9.84 3.93
CA LYS A 2 13.11 9.63 4.66
C LYS A 2 12.64 8.18 4.52
N CYS A 3 11.99 7.64 5.56
CA CYS A 3 11.35 6.33 5.46
C CYS A 3 10.16 6.36 4.52
N TYR A 4 9.39 7.45 4.54
CA TYR A 4 8.20 7.62 3.72
C TYR A 4 7.89 9.09 3.41
N ALA A 5 7.00 9.29 2.42
CA ALA A 5 6.37 10.56 2.12
C ALA A 5 4.87 10.35 1.87
N LYS A 6 4.04 11.25 2.42
CA LYS A 6 2.58 11.25 2.22
C LYS A 6 2.19 12.06 1.00
N PHE A 7 1.13 11.62 0.32
CA PHE A 7 0.48 12.37 -0.76
C PHE A 7 -0.86 12.91 -0.32
N SER A 8 -1.16 14.13 -0.72
CA SER A 8 -2.53 14.64 -0.65
C SER A 8 -3.37 14.01 -1.76
N CYS A 9 -4.54 13.50 -1.40
CA CYS A 9 -5.46 12.85 -2.33
C CYS A 9 -6.90 13.16 -1.90
N ASP A 10 -7.51 14.17 -2.52
CA ASP A 10 -8.84 14.66 -2.14
C ASP A 10 -9.96 13.65 -2.44
N ASN A 11 -9.73 12.75 -3.39
CA ASN A 11 -10.68 11.71 -3.79
C ASN A 11 -10.24 10.30 -3.34
N MET A 12 -9.53 10.19 -2.22
CA MET A 12 -9.01 8.90 -1.72
C MET A 12 -10.14 7.88 -1.50
N GLN A 13 -11.28 8.31 -0.99
CA GLN A 13 -12.40 7.39 -0.77
C GLN A 13 -12.94 6.80 -2.09
N ALA A 14 -13.07 7.62 -3.12
CA ALA A 14 -13.51 7.16 -4.45
C ALA A 14 -12.51 6.17 -5.06
N ILE A 15 -11.22 6.43 -4.90
CA ILE A 15 -10.15 5.51 -5.35
C ILE A 15 -10.21 4.20 -4.56
N SER A 16 -10.31 4.27 -3.24
CA SER A 16 -10.40 3.08 -2.38
C SER A 16 -11.62 2.22 -2.73
N ASP A 17 -12.78 2.84 -2.91
CA ASP A 17 -14.00 2.15 -3.31
C ASP A 17 -13.89 1.54 -4.71
N GLY A 18 -13.29 2.24 -5.65
CA GLY A 18 -13.03 1.75 -7.00
C GLY A 18 -12.12 0.52 -7.00
N ILE A 19 -11.03 0.55 -6.24
CA ILE A 19 -10.14 -0.60 -6.10
C ILE A 19 -10.88 -1.78 -5.45
N TYR A 20 -11.63 -1.53 -4.40
CA TYR A 20 -12.40 -2.57 -3.73
C TYR A 20 -13.41 -3.23 -4.66
N ASN A 21 -14.18 -2.44 -5.42
CA ASN A 21 -15.14 -2.93 -6.41
C ASN A 21 -14.46 -3.75 -7.51
N PHE A 22 -13.28 -3.32 -7.97
CA PHE A 22 -12.46 -4.10 -8.91
C PHE A 22 -12.11 -5.48 -8.34
N LEU A 23 -11.69 -5.54 -7.08
CA LEU A 23 -11.33 -6.80 -6.43
C LEU A 23 -12.53 -7.73 -6.27
N GLU A 24 -13.72 -7.20 -6.03
CA GLU A 24 -14.95 -8.00 -5.95
C GLU A 24 -15.33 -8.64 -7.29
N THR A 25 -15.07 -7.96 -8.41
CA THR A 25 -15.46 -8.40 -9.75
C THR A 25 -14.42 -9.28 -10.44
N GLU A 26 -13.13 -9.00 -10.24
CA GLU A 26 -12.03 -9.58 -11.01
C GLU A 26 -11.24 -10.64 -10.25
N THR A 27 -11.38 -10.70 -8.93
CA THR A 27 -10.56 -11.61 -8.12
C THR A 27 -11.36 -12.24 -7.00
N GLN A 28 -10.92 -13.42 -6.54
CA GLN A 28 -11.45 -14.08 -5.36
C GLN A 28 -10.72 -13.65 -4.07
N LEU A 29 -9.96 -12.56 -4.10
CA LEU A 29 -9.15 -12.11 -2.98
C LEU A 29 -9.97 -11.64 -1.78
N ILE A 30 -11.17 -11.12 -2.05
CA ILE A 30 -12.11 -10.74 -1.00
C ILE A 30 -12.80 -12.01 -0.51
N GLY A 31 -12.41 -12.53 0.57
CA GLY A 31 -12.96 -13.78 1.13
C GLY A 31 -11.93 -14.89 1.18
N THR A 32 -10.75 -14.71 0.58
CA THR A 32 -9.63 -15.58 0.90
C THR A 32 -9.02 -15.14 2.20
N LYS A 33 -8.88 -16.06 3.13
CA LYS A 33 -8.15 -15.87 4.39
C LYS A 33 -6.64 -16.00 4.19
N GLN A 34 -6.15 -15.67 3.00
CA GLN A 34 -4.72 -15.79 2.71
C GLN A 34 -4.01 -14.48 3.00
N LEU A 35 -3.20 -14.50 4.04
CA LEU A 35 -2.23 -13.47 4.31
C LEU A 35 -1.27 -13.31 3.15
N GLY A 36 -0.89 -12.09 2.82
CA GLY A 36 0.22 -11.81 1.93
C GLY A 36 -0.13 -10.96 0.72
N TRP A 37 0.66 -11.12 -0.32
CA TRP A 37 0.64 -10.32 -1.53
C TRP A 37 -0.01 -11.06 -2.68
N HIS A 38 -0.96 -10.37 -3.34
CA HIS A 38 -1.67 -10.89 -4.49
C HIS A 38 -1.53 -9.93 -5.65
N PHE A 39 -0.80 -10.31 -6.68
CA PHE A 39 -0.67 -9.51 -7.89
C PHE A 39 -2.01 -9.40 -8.61
N VAL A 40 -2.29 -8.19 -9.11
CA VAL A 40 -3.45 -7.91 -9.96
C VAL A 40 -2.97 -7.32 -11.29
N ASP A 41 -3.78 -7.44 -12.33
CA ASP A 41 -3.49 -6.79 -13.62
C ASP A 41 -3.58 -5.27 -13.45
N CYS A 42 -2.42 -4.60 -13.54
CA CYS A 42 -2.33 -3.16 -13.31
C CYS A 42 -3.12 -2.37 -14.34
N ASN A 43 -3.09 -2.77 -15.61
CA ASN A 43 -3.83 -2.08 -16.67
C ASN A 43 -5.34 -2.25 -16.49
N ALA A 44 -5.80 -3.44 -16.15
CA ALA A 44 -7.21 -3.68 -15.86
C ALA A 44 -7.67 -2.85 -14.67
N LEU A 45 -6.87 -2.78 -13.60
CA LEU A 45 -7.17 -1.95 -12.43
C LEU A 45 -7.27 -0.45 -12.80
N LEU A 46 -6.32 0.08 -13.56
CA LEU A 46 -6.32 1.48 -13.97
C LEU A 46 -7.49 1.82 -14.91
N ASN A 47 -7.90 0.89 -15.76
CA ASN A 47 -9.07 1.05 -16.61
C ASN A 47 -10.38 1.04 -15.81
N HIS A 48 -10.43 0.25 -14.74
CA HIS A 48 -11.60 0.17 -13.87
C HIS A 48 -11.72 1.38 -12.92
N VAL A 49 -10.58 1.98 -12.53
CA VAL A 49 -10.50 3.10 -11.58
C VAL A 49 -9.79 4.28 -12.25
N PRO A 50 -10.48 5.05 -13.11
CA PRO A 50 -9.86 6.15 -13.86
C PRO A 50 -9.28 7.25 -12.96
N GLU A 51 -9.83 7.47 -11.77
CA GLU A 51 -9.30 8.42 -10.79
C GLU A 51 -7.89 8.06 -10.33
N LEU A 52 -7.59 6.76 -10.25
CA LEU A 52 -6.26 6.25 -9.93
C LEU A 52 -5.25 6.58 -11.04
N LEU A 53 -5.66 6.42 -12.29
CA LEU A 53 -4.82 6.80 -13.43
C LEU A 53 -4.55 8.31 -13.45
N VAL A 54 -5.55 9.13 -13.17
CA VAL A 54 -5.40 10.59 -13.07
C VAL A 54 -4.42 10.96 -11.96
N PHE A 55 -4.54 10.31 -10.80
CA PHE A 55 -3.61 10.50 -9.68
C PHE A 55 -2.17 10.20 -10.08
N PHE A 56 -1.90 9.06 -10.71
CA PHE A 56 -0.55 8.70 -11.13
C PHE A 56 0.01 9.65 -12.18
N LYS A 57 -0.79 10.07 -13.15
CA LYS A 57 -0.38 11.06 -14.16
C LYS A 57 -0.03 12.41 -13.53
N LYS A 58 -0.84 12.88 -12.58
CA LYS A 58 -0.58 14.13 -11.84
C LYS A 58 0.79 14.10 -11.15
N HIS A 59 1.15 12.97 -10.58
CA HIS A 59 2.42 12.80 -9.86
C HIS A 59 3.55 12.26 -10.74
N LYS A 60 3.34 12.14 -12.05
CA LYS A 60 4.34 11.64 -13.02
C LYS A 60 4.86 10.25 -12.66
N LEU A 61 4.00 9.39 -12.15
CA LEU A 61 4.31 8.03 -11.76
C LEU A 61 3.89 7.05 -12.86
N MET A 62 4.82 6.25 -13.33
CA MET A 62 4.60 5.23 -14.36
C MET A 62 4.51 3.86 -13.71
N THR A 63 3.29 3.39 -13.48
CA THR A 63 3.03 2.12 -12.80
C THR A 63 3.62 0.93 -13.55
N ARG A 64 4.24 0.04 -12.81
CA ARG A 64 4.81 -1.21 -13.29
C ARG A 64 4.01 -2.41 -12.83
N HIS A 65 3.83 -2.56 -11.52
CA HIS A 65 3.06 -3.64 -10.92
C HIS A 65 2.08 -3.09 -9.90
N ALA A 66 0.97 -3.80 -9.74
CA ALA A 66 0.02 -3.62 -8.67
C ALA A 66 -0.17 -4.94 -7.91
N ALA A 67 -0.27 -4.84 -6.60
CA ALA A 67 -0.56 -5.96 -5.73
C ALA A 67 -1.50 -5.53 -4.60
N ILE A 68 -2.29 -6.46 -4.11
CA ILE A 68 -3.10 -6.25 -2.91
C ILE A 68 -2.46 -6.98 -1.75
N THR A 69 -2.16 -6.26 -0.69
CA THR A 69 -1.73 -6.82 0.58
C THR A 69 -2.94 -7.06 1.46
N VAL A 70 -3.12 -8.31 1.85
CA VAL A 70 -4.20 -8.77 2.73
C VAL A 70 -3.62 -9.14 4.08
N VAL A 71 -4.11 -8.50 5.15
CA VAL A 71 -3.72 -8.83 6.53
C VAL A 71 -4.97 -9.17 7.33
N GLU A 72 -4.98 -10.37 7.88
CA GLU A 72 -6.08 -10.84 8.73
C GLU A 72 -5.84 -10.61 10.23
N THR A 73 -6.81 -11.02 11.03
CA THR A 73 -7.01 -10.67 12.44
C THR A 73 -5.81 -10.89 13.35
N ASP A 74 -5.06 -11.95 13.16
CA ASP A 74 -4.08 -12.42 14.13
C ASP A 74 -2.64 -12.38 13.61
N ASN A 75 -2.44 -11.80 12.41
CA ASN A 75 -1.16 -11.84 11.73
C ASN A 75 -0.69 -10.43 11.39
N ASP A 76 0.21 -9.92 12.20
CA ASP A 76 1.01 -8.76 11.81
C ASP A 76 1.92 -9.12 10.63
N LEU A 77 2.20 -8.16 9.76
CA LEU A 77 3.34 -8.29 8.85
C LEU A 77 4.60 -8.01 9.66
N LEU A 78 5.32 -9.08 9.96
CA LEU A 78 6.55 -9.01 10.74
C LEU A 78 7.59 -8.11 10.07
N ARG A 79 8.56 -7.66 10.84
CA ARG A 79 9.67 -6.85 10.36
C ARG A 79 10.39 -7.55 9.21
N HIS A 80 10.54 -6.86 8.08
CA HIS A 80 11.18 -7.35 6.86
C HIS A 80 11.71 -6.19 6.02
N ILE A 81 12.54 -6.55 5.06
CA ILE A 81 12.98 -5.69 3.96
C ILE A 81 12.47 -6.34 2.68
N ASP A 82 11.94 -5.54 1.76
CA ASP A 82 11.48 -6.07 0.48
C ASP A 82 12.64 -6.50 -0.41
N GLU A 83 12.37 -7.47 -1.28
CA GLU A 83 13.38 -7.93 -2.23
C GLU A 83 13.71 -6.87 -3.29
N LEU A 84 14.99 -6.79 -3.65
CA LEU A 84 15.44 -6.00 -4.78
C LEU A 84 14.84 -6.56 -6.09
N PRO A 85 14.66 -5.74 -7.15
CA PRO A 85 15.25 -4.40 -7.33
C PRO A 85 14.37 -3.24 -6.86
N VAL A 86 13.22 -3.48 -6.27
CA VAL A 86 12.29 -2.41 -5.88
C VAL A 86 12.83 -1.70 -4.64
N ILE A 87 12.97 -0.37 -4.73
CA ILE A 87 13.44 0.47 -3.64
C ILE A 87 12.31 1.34 -3.09
N ALA A 88 11.44 1.84 -3.94
CA ALA A 88 10.31 2.65 -3.53
C ALA A 88 8.98 2.02 -3.97
N LYS A 89 8.06 1.93 -3.03
CA LYS A 89 6.68 1.47 -3.26
C LYS A 89 5.69 2.52 -2.81
N MET A 90 4.52 2.53 -3.44
CA MET A 90 3.40 3.30 -2.95
C MET A 90 2.35 2.36 -2.37
N ASN A 91 1.91 2.66 -1.16
CA ASN A 91 0.76 2.01 -0.55
C ASN A 91 -0.43 2.97 -0.52
N MET A 92 -1.60 2.46 -0.92
CA MET A 92 -2.88 3.16 -0.85
C MET A 92 -3.87 2.38 0.02
N PRO A 93 -4.59 3.05 0.93
CA PRO A 93 -5.61 2.39 1.73
C PRO A 93 -6.76 1.91 0.83
N VAL A 94 -7.26 0.71 1.09
CA VAL A 94 -8.44 0.16 0.39
C VAL A 94 -9.57 -0.11 1.39
N ARG A 95 -9.32 -0.94 2.40
CA ARG A 95 -10.30 -1.25 3.46
C ARG A 95 -9.59 -1.54 4.78
N ASN A 96 -10.26 -1.17 5.87
CA ASN A 96 -9.91 -1.57 7.23
C ASN A 96 -8.47 -1.21 7.62
N THR A 97 -7.98 -0.07 7.17
CA THR A 97 -6.61 0.40 7.45
C THR A 97 -6.51 1.17 8.77
N HIS A 98 -7.64 1.45 9.42
CA HIS A 98 -7.70 2.06 10.74
C HIS A 98 -7.34 1.05 11.83
N GLY A 99 -6.64 1.51 12.86
CA GLY A 99 -6.19 0.67 13.98
C GLY A 99 -4.96 -0.19 13.66
N TRP A 100 -4.17 0.21 12.68
CA TRP A 100 -2.92 -0.42 12.30
C TRP A 100 -1.78 0.60 12.30
N ALA A 101 -0.58 0.15 12.71
CA ALA A 101 0.66 0.92 12.64
C ALA A 101 1.56 0.38 11.53
N ASN A 102 2.05 1.26 10.66
CA ASN A 102 3.17 0.96 9.76
C ASN A 102 4.42 1.55 10.41
N ARG A 103 5.43 0.75 10.64
CA ARG A 103 6.63 1.11 11.40
C ARG A 103 7.90 0.83 10.60
N TRP A 104 8.90 1.70 10.77
CA TRP A 104 10.23 1.56 10.15
C TRP A 104 11.30 1.53 11.23
N TYR A 105 12.34 0.74 10.97
CA TYR A 105 13.38 0.44 11.94
C TYR A 105 14.78 0.58 11.35
N VAL A 106 15.72 1.01 12.20
CA VAL A 106 17.16 0.93 11.94
C VAL A 106 17.78 0.18 13.11
N GLY A 107 18.20 -1.05 12.87
CA GLY A 107 18.53 -1.99 13.94
C GLY A 107 17.31 -2.20 14.85
N ASP A 108 17.48 -2.07 16.16
CA ASP A 108 16.38 -2.24 17.13
C ASP A 108 15.59 -0.96 17.39
N THR A 109 15.94 0.15 16.72
CA THR A 109 15.30 1.44 16.94
C THR A 109 14.20 1.69 15.93
N MET A 110 12.98 1.93 16.40
CA MET A 110 11.89 2.45 15.55
C MET A 110 12.20 3.92 15.22
N VAL A 111 12.32 4.22 13.93
CA VAL A 111 12.69 5.55 13.43
C VAL A 111 11.54 6.33 12.81
N ALA A 112 10.46 5.63 12.46
CA ALA A 112 9.25 6.26 11.92
C ALA A 112 8.02 5.36 12.15
N GLU A 113 6.85 6.02 12.26
CA GLU A 113 5.57 5.35 12.41
C GLU A 113 4.47 6.12 11.69
N ILE A 114 3.53 5.41 11.09
CA ILE A 114 2.23 5.93 10.63
C ILE A 114 1.15 5.10 11.30
N LEU A 115 0.31 5.76 12.09
CA LEU A 115 -0.95 5.21 12.57
C LEU A 115 -2.03 5.51 11.53
N ASP A 116 -2.87 4.51 11.27
CA ASP A 116 -4.04 4.68 10.39
C ASP A 116 -3.70 5.19 8.99
N LEU A 117 -3.33 4.28 8.10
CA LEU A 117 -3.07 4.64 6.70
C LEU A 117 -4.36 5.16 6.05
N ASP A 118 -4.45 6.47 5.86
CA ASP A 118 -5.62 7.20 5.33
C ASP A 118 -5.36 7.93 4.00
N CYS A 119 -4.12 7.96 3.55
CA CYS A 119 -3.70 8.58 2.30
C CYS A 119 -2.61 7.75 1.62
N PRO A 120 -2.35 7.99 0.32
CA PRO A 120 -1.24 7.33 -0.35
C PRO A 120 0.09 7.72 0.30
N ILE A 121 0.94 6.73 0.48
CA ILE A 121 2.32 6.93 0.92
C ILE A 121 3.29 6.30 -0.06
N VAL A 122 4.40 6.97 -0.34
CA VAL A 122 5.59 6.33 -0.91
C VAL A 122 6.55 6.03 0.23
N PHE A 123 7.12 4.86 0.25
CA PHE A 123 8.08 4.47 1.28
C PHE A 123 9.31 3.76 0.69
N ASN A 124 10.41 3.85 1.42
CA ASN A 124 11.63 3.12 1.12
C ASN A 124 11.49 1.67 1.61
N SER A 125 11.32 0.75 0.67
CA SER A 125 11.13 -0.67 0.97
C SER A 125 12.41 -1.39 1.42
N GLN A 126 13.56 -0.71 1.31
CA GLN A 126 14.85 -1.22 1.75
C GLN A 126 15.18 -0.83 3.21
N ILE A 127 14.34 -0.03 3.85
CA ILE A 127 14.38 0.15 5.31
C ILE A 127 13.48 -0.92 5.92
N GLU A 128 13.99 -1.61 6.94
CA GLU A 128 13.22 -2.64 7.64
C GLU A 128 11.90 -2.06 8.17
N HIS A 129 10.81 -2.74 7.88
CA HIS A 129 9.47 -2.24 8.20
C HIS A 129 8.51 -3.36 8.60
N SER A 130 7.44 -2.97 9.29
CA SER A 130 6.37 -3.86 9.72
C SER A 130 5.01 -3.21 9.58
N VAL A 131 3.96 -4.04 9.64
CA VAL A 131 2.58 -3.61 9.83
C VAL A 131 2.03 -4.35 11.05
N GLU A 132 1.64 -3.62 12.07
CA GLU A 132 1.22 -4.17 13.35
C GLU A 132 -0.18 -3.68 13.72
N ARG A 133 -1.00 -4.59 14.21
CA ARG A 133 -2.32 -4.23 14.72
C ARG A 133 -2.18 -3.47 16.03
N THR A 134 -2.93 -2.39 16.18
CA THR A 134 -3.03 -1.62 17.42
C THR A 134 -4.44 -1.76 18.03
N THR A 135 -5.45 -1.20 17.39
CA THR A 135 -6.84 -1.20 17.85
C THR A 135 -7.82 -1.74 16.80
N ALA A 136 -7.33 -2.23 15.66
CA ALA A 136 -8.19 -2.69 14.57
C ALA A 136 -9.11 -3.83 15.04
N ASP A 137 -10.38 -3.73 14.69
CA ASP A 137 -11.44 -4.69 14.99
C ASP A 137 -12.22 -5.14 13.75
N THR A 138 -11.86 -4.58 12.58
CA THR A 138 -12.49 -4.87 11.28
C THR A 138 -11.46 -5.44 10.31
N PHE A 139 -11.80 -6.54 9.63
CA PHE A 139 -10.86 -7.32 8.83
C PHE A 139 -11.50 -7.83 7.53
N PRO A 140 -10.69 -8.22 6.54
CA PRO A 140 -9.23 -8.08 6.47
C PRO A 140 -8.81 -6.62 6.22
N ARG A 141 -7.58 -6.27 6.60
CA ARG A 141 -6.93 -5.04 6.16
C ARG A 141 -6.51 -5.23 4.71
N LEU A 142 -6.93 -4.31 3.84
CA LEU A 142 -6.58 -4.32 2.42
C LEU A 142 -5.83 -3.05 2.05
N VAL A 143 -4.67 -3.21 1.44
CA VAL A 143 -3.84 -2.12 0.92
C VAL A 143 -3.42 -2.45 -0.51
N ALA A 144 -3.59 -1.50 -1.42
CA ALA A 144 -3.05 -1.59 -2.77
C ALA A 144 -1.61 -1.08 -2.78
N SER A 145 -0.69 -1.90 -3.26
CA SER A 145 0.73 -1.57 -3.37
C SER A 145 1.12 -1.46 -4.85
N PHE A 146 1.84 -0.40 -5.18
CA PHE A 146 2.28 -0.11 -6.55
C PHE A 146 3.79 0.04 -6.61
N THR A 147 4.37 -0.48 -7.70
CA THR A 147 5.74 -0.21 -8.11
C THR A 147 5.74 0.58 -9.42
N PHE A 148 6.86 1.24 -9.72
CA PHE A 148 6.94 2.17 -10.84
C PHE A 148 8.18 1.91 -11.69
N HIS A 149 8.10 2.17 -13.00
CA HIS A 149 9.27 2.14 -13.89
C HIS A 149 10.26 3.27 -13.57
N ASN A 150 9.74 4.41 -13.14
CA ASN A 150 10.52 5.59 -12.72
C ASN A 150 10.46 5.74 -11.19
N GLU A 151 11.15 4.89 -10.47
CA GLU A 151 11.10 4.86 -9.00
C GLU A 151 11.15 6.27 -8.38
N PRO A 152 10.17 6.64 -7.53
CA PRO A 152 10.03 7.99 -7.01
C PRO A 152 10.98 8.28 -5.82
N MET A 153 12.24 7.90 -5.94
CA MET A 153 13.26 8.08 -4.88
C MET A 153 13.49 9.54 -4.50
N HIS A 154 13.24 10.47 -5.43
CA HIS A 154 13.37 11.89 -5.16
C HIS A 154 12.41 12.41 -4.09
N LEU A 155 11.30 11.70 -3.85
CA LEU A 155 10.32 12.02 -2.81
C LEU A 155 10.78 11.61 -1.42
N LEU A 156 11.78 10.73 -1.34
CA LEU A 156 12.34 10.20 -0.11
C LEU A 156 13.69 10.81 0.29
N LYS A 157 14.11 11.85 -0.42
CA LYS A 157 15.35 12.60 -0.13
C LYS A 157 15.17 13.64 0.97
#